data_a37be6908523036ac70e8241d49563e1
#
_entry.id   a37be6908523036ac70e8241d49563e1
#
_cell.length_a   1.000
_cell.length_b   1.000
_cell.length_c   1.000
_cell.angle_alpha   90.00
_cell.angle_beta   90.00
_cell.angle_gamma   90.00
#
_symmetry.space_group_name_H-M   'P 1'
#
loop_
_entity.id
_entity.type
_entity.pdbx_description
1 polymer ?
#
loop_
_entity_poly.entity_id
_entity_poly.type
_entity_poly.pdbx_seq_one_letter_code
_entity_poly.pdbx_strand_id
1 'polypeptide(L)'
;MLAKVVGFIGELLLTAGVLAALFAFYLLYWTGLETSKIQNEAKDNLRNSWSAPVSANPTVPGEAPQEGSPVAWQQGSAVALLSAPKAGVNELVAFEGVDQGVLAGGPGHYPGTALPGQVGNSSFAAHRDGHGAPFDNIDRLHTCDDITVETQEAIYHYKVLPDDGLAGEGQAFDCVPDGIEIPKVQGQHIVTPDRSDVILPVGGAQMLTWTTCHPQWDNTHRLIIHAVLAQTEMKEAA
;
A
#
# COMPACT_ATOMS: atom_id res chain seq x y z
N MET A 1 -43.50 -14.08 -39.27
CA MET A 1 -43.35 -13.96 -37.83
C MET A 1 -41.93 -14.25 -37.34
N LEU A 2 -41.36 -15.40 -37.71
CA LEU A 2 -40.02 -15.82 -37.26
C LEU A 2 -38.91 -14.77 -37.51
N ALA A 3 -38.84 -14.18 -38.72
CA ALA A 3 -37.84 -13.16 -39.04
C ALA A 3 -37.90 -11.89 -38.15
N LYS A 4 -39.11 -11.46 -37.75
CA LYS A 4 -39.26 -10.34 -36.80
C LYS A 4 -38.80 -10.67 -35.39
N VAL A 5 -39.05 -11.92 -34.96
CA VAL A 5 -38.61 -12.40 -33.64
C VAL A 5 -37.07 -12.51 -33.61
N VAL A 6 -36.46 -13.06 -34.67
CA VAL A 6 -35.01 -13.17 -34.80
C VAL A 6 -34.35 -11.77 -34.86
N GLY A 7 -34.97 -10.82 -35.60
CA GLY A 7 -34.49 -9.42 -35.64
C GLY A 7 -34.52 -8.76 -34.25
N PHE A 8 -35.64 -8.89 -33.52
CA PHE A 8 -35.77 -8.36 -32.16
C PHE A 8 -34.75 -8.94 -31.18
N ILE A 9 -34.54 -10.27 -31.23
CA ILE A 9 -33.51 -10.93 -30.40
C ILE A 9 -32.10 -10.40 -30.77
N GLY A 10 -31.82 -10.22 -32.06
CA GLY A 10 -30.56 -9.67 -32.54
C GLY A 10 -30.28 -8.23 -32.01
N GLU A 11 -31.28 -7.37 -32.05
CA GLU A 11 -31.19 -6.02 -31.50
C GLU A 11 -30.99 -6.02 -29.99
N LEU A 12 -31.68 -6.89 -29.26
CA LEU A 12 -31.54 -7.04 -27.82
C LEU A 12 -30.12 -7.49 -27.44
N LEU A 13 -29.57 -8.49 -28.13
CA LEU A 13 -28.22 -8.98 -27.92
C LEU A 13 -27.16 -7.93 -28.25
N LEU A 14 -27.36 -7.18 -29.32
CA LEU A 14 -26.45 -6.10 -29.70
C LEU A 14 -26.45 -4.99 -28.66
N THR A 15 -27.62 -4.57 -28.19
CA THR A 15 -27.75 -3.58 -27.13
C THR A 15 -27.09 -4.06 -25.83
N ALA A 16 -27.34 -5.31 -25.42
CA ALA A 16 -26.72 -5.90 -24.23
C ALA A 16 -25.19 -5.96 -24.39
N GLY A 17 -24.67 -6.32 -25.56
CA GLY A 17 -23.25 -6.34 -25.86
C GLY A 17 -22.58 -4.96 -25.77
N VAL A 18 -23.23 -3.93 -26.33
CA VAL A 18 -22.74 -2.55 -26.21
C VAL A 18 -22.73 -2.07 -24.76
N LEU A 19 -23.80 -2.33 -24.01
CA LEU A 19 -23.84 -1.98 -22.58
C LEU A 19 -22.77 -2.69 -21.75
N ALA A 20 -22.55 -3.97 -22.02
CA ALA A 20 -21.48 -4.73 -21.36
C ALA A 20 -20.07 -4.17 -21.71
N ALA A 21 -19.84 -3.79 -22.96
CA ALA A 21 -18.58 -3.19 -23.38
C ALA A 21 -18.35 -1.81 -22.73
N LEU A 22 -19.39 -0.98 -22.68
CA LEU A 22 -19.32 0.33 -22.00
C LEU A 22 -19.10 0.18 -20.49
N PHE A 23 -19.72 -0.81 -19.86
CA PHE A 23 -19.54 -1.11 -18.46
C PHE A 23 -18.12 -1.61 -18.16
N ALA A 24 -17.59 -2.50 -19.00
CA ALA A 24 -16.21 -2.94 -18.90
C ALA A 24 -15.22 -1.78 -19.07
N PHE A 25 -15.46 -0.91 -20.07
CA PHE A 25 -14.67 0.31 -20.26
C PHE A 25 -14.72 1.23 -19.03
N TYR A 26 -15.88 1.43 -18.44
CA TYR A 26 -16.05 2.21 -17.21
C TYR A 26 -15.21 1.62 -16.06
N LEU A 27 -15.33 0.31 -15.80
CA LEU A 27 -14.60 -0.34 -14.71
C LEU A 27 -13.07 -0.29 -14.89
N LEU A 28 -12.59 -0.48 -16.13
CA LEU A 28 -11.15 -0.57 -16.40
C LEU A 28 -10.46 0.79 -16.54
N TYR A 29 -11.16 1.77 -17.11
CA TYR A 29 -10.55 3.07 -17.43
C TYR A 29 -10.98 4.20 -16.51
N TRP A 30 -12.28 4.33 -16.26
CA TRP A 30 -12.79 5.49 -15.53
C TRP A 30 -12.32 5.50 -14.07
N THR A 31 -12.40 4.36 -13.39
CA THR A 31 -11.94 4.24 -12.00
C THR A 31 -10.44 4.51 -11.86
N GLY A 32 -9.63 4.07 -12.84
CA GLY A 32 -8.19 4.32 -12.86
C GLY A 32 -7.83 5.80 -13.08
N LEU A 33 -8.58 6.51 -13.95
CA LEU A 33 -8.38 7.94 -14.18
C LEU A 33 -8.71 8.77 -12.93
N GLU A 34 -9.78 8.42 -12.23
CA GLU A 34 -10.18 9.10 -11.00
C GLU A 34 -9.14 8.89 -9.88
N THR A 35 -8.68 7.65 -9.68
CA THR A 35 -7.61 7.36 -8.73
C THR A 35 -6.33 8.10 -9.07
N SER A 36 -5.94 8.17 -10.35
CA SER A 36 -4.74 8.89 -10.80
C SER A 36 -4.85 10.40 -10.49
N LYS A 37 -6.03 10.99 -10.64
CA LYS A 37 -6.25 12.39 -10.28
C LYS A 37 -6.11 12.62 -8.78
N ILE A 38 -6.75 11.77 -7.96
CA ILE A 38 -6.65 11.83 -6.49
C ILE A 38 -5.18 11.70 -6.06
N GLN A 39 -4.44 10.74 -6.64
CA GLN A 39 -3.03 10.51 -6.36
C GLN A 39 -2.15 11.73 -6.69
N ASN A 40 -2.36 12.36 -7.84
CA ASN A 40 -1.57 13.54 -8.23
C ASN A 40 -1.86 14.73 -7.30
N GLU A 41 -3.13 15.04 -7.04
CA GLU A 41 -3.52 16.12 -6.12
C GLU A 41 -3.00 15.86 -4.69
N ALA A 42 -3.10 14.63 -4.21
CA ALA A 42 -2.60 14.25 -2.89
C ALA A 42 -1.06 14.33 -2.80
N LYS A 43 -0.35 13.93 -3.86
CA LYS A 43 1.11 14.02 -3.92
C LYS A 43 1.59 15.47 -3.86
N ASP A 44 0.98 16.35 -4.65
CA ASP A 44 1.33 17.77 -4.66
C ASP A 44 1.05 18.42 -3.29
N ASN A 45 -0.09 18.12 -2.69
CA ASN A 45 -0.45 18.61 -1.36
C ASN A 45 0.51 18.09 -0.28
N LEU A 46 0.86 16.79 -0.33
CA LEU A 46 1.77 16.18 0.63
C LEU A 46 3.17 16.80 0.54
N ARG A 47 3.74 16.93 -0.67
CA ARG A 47 5.05 17.55 -0.87
C ARG A 47 5.06 19.02 -0.49
N ASN A 48 4.00 19.76 -0.78
CA ASN A 48 3.86 21.16 -0.35
C ASN A 48 3.80 21.27 1.18
N SER A 49 3.11 20.36 1.86
CA SER A 49 3.05 20.34 3.33
C SER A 49 4.42 20.04 3.95
N TRP A 50 5.22 19.16 3.32
CA TRP A 50 6.59 18.86 3.77
C TRP A 50 7.58 19.99 3.55
N SER A 51 7.34 20.84 2.55
CA SER A 51 8.17 22.00 2.23
C SER A 51 7.79 23.26 3.02
N ALA A 52 6.64 23.25 3.70
CA ALA A 52 6.22 24.36 4.52
C ALA A 52 7.04 24.38 5.82
N PRO A 53 7.59 25.56 6.25
CA PRO A 53 8.22 25.65 7.55
C PRO A 53 7.22 25.19 8.61
N VAL A 54 7.69 24.36 9.56
CA VAL A 54 6.86 23.85 10.67
C VAL A 54 6.27 25.03 11.42
N SER A 55 5.10 25.49 10.97
CA SER A 55 4.33 26.50 11.70
C SER A 55 3.78 25.75 12.91
N ALA A 56 4.26 26.14 14.09
CA ALA A 56 3.82 25.57 15.35
C ALA A 56 2.29 25.37 15.30
N ASN A 57 1.86 24.14 15.44
CA ASN A 57 0.47 23.70 15.51
C ASN A 57 -0.36 24.74 16.25
N PRO A 58 -1.56 25.13 15.78
CA PRO A 58 -2.43 25.98 16.59
C PRO A 58 -2.81 25.18 17.85
N THR A 59 -2.12 25.46 18.92
CA THR A 59 -2.39 24.97 20.26
C THR A 59 -3.83 25.35 20.61
N VAL A 60 -4.66 24.33 20.82
CA VAL A 60 -5.90 24.50 21.58
C VAL A 60 -5.47 25.01 22.95
N PRO A 61 -5.98 26.18 23.44
CA PRO A 61 -5.54 26.73 24.69
C PRO A 61 -5.89 25.76 25.84
N GLY A 62 -4.89 25.13 26.46
CA GLY A 62 -5.05 24.34 27.67
C GLY A 62 -4.32 23.00 27.73
N GLU A 63 -3.69 22.51 26.67
CA GLU A 63 -2.93 21.25 26.73
C GLU A 63 -1.45 21.50 26.39
N ALA A 64 -0.57 21.21 27.35
CA ALA A 64 0.85 21.23 27.12
C ALA A 64 1.23 20.10 26.14
N PRO A 65 2.19 20.33 25.21
CA PRO A 65 2.67 19.27 24.33
C PRO A 65 3.25 18.15 25.18
N GLN A 66 2.68 16.95 25.07
CA GLN A 66 3.32 15.74 25.60
C GLN A 66 4.47 15.39 24.64
N GLU A 67 5.69 15.70 25.05
CA GLU A 67 6.90 15.21 24.39
C GLU A 67 6.86 13.67 24.36
N GLY A 68 6.81 13.10 23.15
CA GLY A 68 6.98 11.65 22.93
C GLY A 68 5.76 10.84 22.54
N SER A 69 4.57 11.43 22.35
CA SER A 69 3.48 10.69 21.71
C SER A 69 3.68 10.71 20.19
N PRO A 70 3.76 9.56 19.51
CA PRO A 70 3.76 9.56 18.06
C PRO A 70 2.50 10.28 17.57
N VAL A 71 2.69 11.24 16.65
CA VAL A 71 1.56 11.93 16.02
C VAL A 71 0.74 10.85 15.32
N ALA A 72 -0.42 10.52 15.86
CA ALA A 72 -1.33 9.57 15.22
C ALA A 72 -1.81 10.19 13.91
N TRP A 73 -1.61 9.48 12.81
CA TRP A 73 -2.13 9.90 11.52
C TRP A 73 -3.66 9.96 11.54
N GLN A 74 -4.22 10.95 10.90
CA GLN A 74 -5.68 11.12 10.84
C GLN A 74 -6.25 10.31 9.68
N GLN A 75 -7.38 9.66 9.90
CA GLN A 75 -8.09 8.88 8.89
C GLN A 75 -8.28 9.66 7.60
N GLY A 76 -7.90 9.08 6.47
CA GLY A 76 -7.99 9.66 5.14
C GLY A 76 -6.94 10.72 4.82
N SER A 77 -6.04 11.07 5.76
CA SER A 77 -4.92 11.98 5.44
C SER A 77 -3.86 11.26 4.61
N ALA A 78 -3.23 11.98 3.68
CA ALA A 78 -2.04 11.51 2.97
C ALA A 78 -0.85 11.50 3.95
N VAL A 79 -0.13 10.39 4.05
CA VAL A 79 0.84 10.17 5.12
C VAL A 79 2.25 9.81 4.65
N ALA A 80 2.37 9.15 3.49
CA ALA A 80 3.64 8.68 2.97
C ALA A 80 3.59 8.51 1.45
N LEU A 81 4.78 8.39 0.83
CA LEU A 81 4.94 7.93 -0.55
C LEU A 81 5.55 6.53 -0.55
N LEU A 82 4.92 5.61 -1.26
CA LEU A 82 5.37 4.23 -1.40
C LEU A 82 6.02 4.03 -2.77
N SER A 83 7.17 3.33 -2.81
CA SER A 83 7.82 2.96 -4.05
C SER A 83 8.38 1.54 -3.99
N ALA A 84 8.17 0.79 -5.06
CA ALA A 84 8.78 -0.50 -5.35
C ALA A 84 8.83 -0.66 -6.88
N PRO A 85 9.87 -0.13 -7.54
CA PRO A 85 9.92 -0.03 -9.01
C PRO A 85 9.75 -1.37 -9.72
N LYS A 86 10.23 -2.47 -9.12
CA LYS A 86 10.09 -3.83 -9.67
C LYS A 86 8.63 -4.27 -9.77
N ALA A 87 7.78 -3.80 -8.84
CA ALA A 87 6.34 -4.02 -8.85
C ALA A 87 5.55 -2.92 -9.60
N GLY A 88 6.24 -1.94 -10.19
CA GLY A 88 5.58 -0.81 -10.86
C GLY A 88 4.99 0.23 -9.91
N VAL A 89 5.27 0.14 -8.61
CA VAL A 89 4.85 1.13 -7.62
C VAL A 89 5.86 2.28 -7.60
N ASN A 90 5.42 3.49 -7.98
CA ASN A 90 6.29 4.65 -8.12
C ASN A 90 5.67 5.86 -7.41
N GLU A 91 6.17 6.19 -6.23
CA GLU A 91 5.74 7.31 -5.39
C GLU A 91 4.21 7.41 -5.24
N LEU A 92 3.55 6.28 -4.95
CA LEU A 92 2.13 6.27 -4.65
C LEU A 92 1.87 6.86 -3.28
N VAL A 93 0.97 7.82 -3.21
CA VAL A 93 0.51 8.38 -1.93
C VAL A 93 -0.26 7.33 -1.17
N ALA A 94 0.18 7.05 0.05
CA ALA A 94 -0.53 6.26 1.02
C ALA A 94 -1.35 7.16 1.97
N PHE A 95 -2.51 6.69 2.35
CA PHE A 95 -3.44 7.38 3.23
C PHE A 95 -3.61 6.61 4.55
N GLU A 96 -3.98 7.26 5.63
CA GLU A 96 -4.33 6.58 6.87
C GLU A 96 -5.72 5.93 6.76
N GLY A 97 -5.82 4.65 7.12
CA GLY A 97 -7.06 3.87 7.07
C GLY A 97 -7.12 2.88 5.90
N VAL A 98 -7.98 1.87 6.04
CA VAL A 98 -8.16 0.78 5.05
C VAL A 98 -9.63 0.56 4.68
N ASP A 99 -10.49 1.56 4.93
CA ASP A 99 -11.87 1.48 4.43
C ASP A 99 -11.93 1.68 2.91
N GLN A 100 -13.06 1.29 2.32
CA GLN A 100 -13.22 1.31 0.86
C GLN A 100 -13.07 2.71 0.25
N GLY A 101 -13.43 3.76 0.99
CA GLY A 101 -13.29 5.15 0.53
C GLY A 101 -11.81 5.54 0.43
N VAL A 102 -11.01 5.18 1.42
CA VAL A 102 -9.55 5.40 1.43
C VAL A 102 -8.88 4.59 0.32
N LEU A 103 -9.17 3.27 0.25
CA LEU A 103 -8.56 2.38 -0.73
C LEU A 103 -8.91 2.73 -2.19
N ALA A 104 -10.04 3.38 -2.43
CA ALA A 104 -10.39 3.90 -3.76
C ALA A 104 -9.42 5.01 -4.22
N GLY A 105 -8.81 5.72 -3.28
CA GLY A 105 -7.81 6.76 -3.55
C GLY A 105 -6.38 6.25 -3.71
N GLY A 106 -6.05 5.10 -3.13
CA GLY A 106 -4.70 4.53 -3.17
C GLY A 106 -4.41 3.57 -2.02
N PRO A 107 -3.13 3.25 -1.76
CA PRO A 107 -2.72 2.45 -0.62
C PRO A 107 -3.16 3.06 0.70
N GLY A 108 -3.63 2.22 1.62
CA GLY A 108 -4.06 2.61 2.97
C GLY A 108 -3.19 1.98 4.04
N HIS A 109 -2.76 2.77 5.03
CA HIS A 109 -2.09 2.28 6.23
C HIS A 109 -3.10 1.68 7.19
N TYR A 110 -2.80 0.51 7.75
CA TYR A 110 -3.64 -0.13 8.76
C TYR A 110 -3.58 0.64 10.08
N PRO A 111 -4.68 1.22 10.55
CA PRO A 111 -4.72 1.95 11.82
C PRO A 111 -4.25 1.08 12.99
N GLY A 112 -3.39 1.65 13.83
CA GLY A 112 -2.85 0.95 15.00
C GLY A 112 -1.65 0.04 14.73
N THR A 113 -1.21 -0.11 13.47
CA THR A 113 0.10 -0.69 13.16
C THR A 113 1.21 0.35 13.33
N ALA A 114 2.47 -0.08 13.37
CA ALA A 114 3.61 0.83 13.55
C ALA A 114 3.71 1.83 12.40
N LEU A 115 4.23 3.01 12.65
CA LEU A 115 4.62 3.95 11.60
C LEU A 115 5.92 3.48 10.92
N PRO A 116 6.19 3.88 9.66
CA PRO A 116 7.43 3.54 8.98
C PRO A 116 8.66 3.89 9.83
N GLY A 117 9.64 2.98 9.87
CA GLY A 117 10.87 3.15 10.64
C GLY A 117 10.75 2.88 12.14
N GLN A 118 9.57 2.63 12.68
CA GLN A 118 9.39 2.26 14.09
C GLN A 118 9.53 0.75 14.30
N VAL A 119 9.90 0.36 15.52
CA VAL A 119 9.83 -1.04 15.97
C VAL A 119 8.37 -1.50 15.88
N GLY A 120 8.15 -2.62 15.23
CA GLY A 120 6.82 -3.14 14.95
C GLY A 120 6.63 -3.43 13.47
N ASN A 121 5.38 -3.48 13.02
CA ASN A 121 5.05 -3.77 11.63
C ASN A 121 4.23 -2.63 11.02
N SER A 122 4.83 -1.85 10.14
CA SER A 122 4.14 -0.81 9.38
C SER A 122 3.40 -1.46 8.21
N SER A 123 2.06 -1.46 8.24
CA SER A 123 1.30 -2.29 7.31
C SER A 123 0.40 -1.46 6.40
N PHE A 124 0.38 -1.83 5.10
CA PHE A 124 -0.41 -1.13 4.08
C PHE A 124 -1.22 -2.13 3.25
N ALA A 125 -2.45 -1.74 2.92
CA ALA A 125 -3.31 -2.44 1.99
C ALA A 125 -3.52 -1.64 0.71
N ALA A 126 -3.69 -2.30 -0.42
CA ALA A 126 -4.19 -1.65 -1.64
C ALA A 126 -4.91 -2.65 -2.55
N HIS A 127 -5.68 -2.11 -3.48
CA HIS A 127 -6.36 -2.91 -4.50
C HIS A 127 -5.38 -3.60 -5.45
N ARG A 128 -5.69 -4.83 -5.85
CA ARG A 128 -5.00 -5.57 -6.90
C ARG A 128 -5.65 -5.41 -8.27
N ASP A 129 -6.94 -5.10 -8.28
CA ASP A 129 -7.77 -4.86 -9.46
C ASP A 129 -8.72 -3.68 -9.21
N GLY A 130 -9.12 -2.97 -10.26
CA GLY A 130 -9.89 -1.74 -10.14
C GLY A 130 -9.12 -0.59 -9.46
N HIS A 131 -9.70 0.59 -9.39
CA HIS A 131 -9.15 1.77 -8.72
C HIS A 131 -7.65 2.02 -8.99
N GLY A 132 -7.23 1.86 -10.26
CA GLY A 132 -5.83 2.00 -10.66
C GLY A 132 -4.93 0.84 -10.26
N ALA A 133 -5.46 -0.18 -9.56
CA ALA A 133 -4.75 -1.41 -9.16
C ALA A 133 -3.34 -1.15 -8.57
N PRO A 134 -3.23 -0.36 -7.48
CA PRO A 134 -1.93 0.09 -6.96
C PRO A 134 -0.96 -1.05 -6.63
N PHE A 135 -1.47 -2.20 -6.20
CA PHE A 135 -0.70 -3.39 -5.84
C PHE A 135 -0.92 -4.58 -6.79
N ASP A 136 -1.22 -4.31 -8.05
CA ASP A 136 -1.45 -5.30 -9.11
C ASP A 136 -0.28 -6.29 -9.25
N ASN A 137 0.95 -5.78 -9.25
CA ASN A 137 2.17 -6.53 -9.56
C ASN A 137 3.10 -6.75 -8.35
N ILE A 138 2.62 -6.65 -7.11
CA ILE A 138 3.49 -6.86 -5.94
C ILE A 138 3.97 -8.33 -5.81
N ASP A 139 3.35 -9.26 -6.53
CA ASP A 139 3.82 -10.65 -6.68
C ASP A 139 5.18 -10.77 -7.41
N ARG A 140 5.67 -9.70 -8.04
CA ARG A 140 7.02 -9.63 -8.62
C ARG A 140 8.11 -9.32 -7.60
N LEU A 141 7.73 -8.97 -6.37
CA LEU A 141 8.67 -8.69 -5.30
C LEU A 141 9.12 -9.99 -4.65
N HIS A 142 10.41 -10.22 -4.67
CA HIS A 142 11.07 -11.40 -4.11
C HIS A 142 12.17 -10.98 -3.14
N THR A 143 12.78 -11.96 -2.52
CA THR A 143 13.91 -11.80 -1.58
C THR A 143 14.88 -10.70 -2.00
N CYS A 144 15.18 -9.79 -1.08
CA CYS A 144 16.10 -8.65 -1.26
C CYS A 144 15.63 -7.53 -2.19
N ASP A 145 14.43 -7.60 -2.76
CA ASP A 145 13.91 -6.48 -3.52
C ASP A 145 13.65 -5.25 -2.65
N ASP A 146 13.78 -4.09 -3.25
CA ASP A 146 13.65 -2.80 -2.58
C ASP A 146 12.21 -2.34 -2.51
N ILE A 147 11.81 -1.91 -1.32
CA ILE A 147 10.62 -1.11 -1.07
C ILE A 147 11.05 0.14 -0.32
N THR A 148 10.63 1.32 -0.76
CA THR A 148 10.86 2.57 -0.01
C THR A 148 9.56 3.17 0.46
N VAL A 149 9.61 3.71 1.67
CA VAL A 149 8.54 4.51 2.26
C VAL A 149 9.12 5.88 2.61
N GLU A 150 8.64 6.91 1.94
CA GLU A 150 9.06 8.29 2.18
C GLU A 150 8.01 9.01 3.04
N THR A 151 8.45 9.61 4.14
CA THR A 151 7.65 10.48 5.01
C THR A 151 8.19 11.90 4.97
N GLN A 152 7.64 12.77 5.79
CA GLN A 152 8.18 14.13 5.96
C GLN A 152 9.60 14.11 6.50
N GLU A 153 9.90 13.20 7.44
CA GLU A 153 11.14 13.17 8.21
C GLU A 153 12.26 12.37 7.55
N ALA A 154 11.91 11.29 6.83
CA ALA A 154 12.90 10.34 6.32
C ALA A 154 12.42 9.53 5.11
N ILE A 155 13.38 8.91 4.43
CA ILE A 155 13.16 7.83 3.49
C ILE A 155 13.62 6.53 4.14
N TYR A 156 12.71 5.60 4.27
CA TYR A 156 12.94 4.28 4.86
C TYR A 156 13.10 3.25 3.75
N HIS A 157 14.27 2.59 3.70
CA HIS A 157 14.60 1.56 2.72
C HIS A 157 14.41 0.18 3.35
N TYR A 158 13.43 -0.55 2.85
CA TYR A 158 13.11 -1.90 3.29
C TYR A 158 13.59 -2.92 2.25
N LYS A 159 13.98 -4.09 2.72
CA LYS A 159 14.31 -5.26 1.90
C LYS A 159 13.28 -6.36 2.11
N VAL A 160 12.73 -6.89 1.01
CA VAL A 160 11.79 -8.02 1.06
C VAL A 160 12.48 -9.23 1.70
N LEU A 161 11.82 -9.85 2.66
CA LEU A 161 12.31 -11.03 3.38
C LEU A 161 12.41 -12.25 2.46
N PRO A 162 13.16 -13.29 2.84
CA PRO A 162 13.23 -14.54 2.08
C PRO A 162 11.86 -15.19 1.88
N ASP A 163 11.58 -15.62 0.65
CA ASP A 163 10.31 -16.24 0.28
C ASP A 163 10.04 -17.56 1.00
N ASP A 164 11.11 -18.26 1.42
CA ASP A 164 11.04 -19.52 2.17
C ASP A 164 10.93 -19.36 3.69
N GLY A 165 11.02 -18.12 4.19
CA GLY A 165 10.94 -17.83 5.62
C GLY A 165 12.16 -18.27 6.44
N LEU A 166 13.24 -18.68 5.81
CA LEU A 166 14.45 -19.24 6.47
C LEU A 166 15.46 -18.16 6.91
N ALA A 167 15.15 -16.89 6.76
CA ALA A 167 16.01 -15.82 7.28
C ALA A 167 16.24 -16.01 8.78
N GLY A 168 17.51 -16.01 9.20
CA GLY A 168 17.90 -16.16 10.59
C GLY A 168 18.16 -17.59 11.07
N GLU A 169 18.04 -18.61 10.21
CA GLU A 169 18.45 -20.00 10.51
C GLU A 169 19.85 -20.35 9.96
N GLY A 170 20.78 -19.39 9.96
CA GLY A 170 22.14 -19.59 9.47
C GLY A 170 22.33 -19.35 7.97
N GLN A 171 21.31 -18.87 7.28
CA GLN A 171 21.45 -18.28 5.95
C GLN A 171 21.75 -16.78 6.09
N ALA A 172 22.82 -16.34 5.42
CA ALA A 172 23.14 -14.93 5.31
C ALA A 172 22.04 -14.23 4.50
N PHE A 173 21.44 -13.19 5.09
CA PHE A 173 20.54 -12.29 4.40
C PHE A 173 21.34 -11.05 4.00
N ASP A 174 22.23 -11.27 3.01
CA ASP A 174 23.34 -10.37 2.64
C ASP A 174 22.90 -8.98 2.16
N CYS A 175 21.62 -8.78 1.88
CA CYS A 175 21.07 -7.50 1.42
C CYS A 175 20.66 -6.56 2.56
N VAL A 176 20.83 -6.97 3.82
CA VAL A 176 20.52 -6.19 5.01
C VAL A 176 21.80 -6.04 5.85
N PRO A 177 22.11 -4.85 6.35
CA PRO A 177 23.28 -4.64 7.22
C PRO A 177 23.31 -5.54 8.46
N ASP A 178 24.50 -5.90 8.90
CA ASP A 178 24.70 -6.67 10.12
C ASP A 178 24.07 -5.97 11.35
N GLY A 179 23.51 -6.76 12.26
CA GLY A 179 22.93 -6.28 13.51
C GLY A 179 21.45 -5.90 13.42
N ILE A 180 20.84 -5.98 12.24
CA ILE A 180 19.39 -5.82 12.09
C ILE A 180 18.68 -7.12 12.48
N GLU A 181 17.65 -7.02 13.33
CA GLU A 181 16.81 -8.17 13.69
C GLU A 181 15.96 -8.60 12.50
N ILE A 182 16.18 -9.81 12.00
CA ILE A 182 15.44 -10.38 10.89
C ILE A 182 14.29 -11.23 11.43
N PRO A 183 13.02 -10.85 11.18
CA PRO A 183 11.87 -11.61 11.65
C PRO A 183 11.73 -12.93 10.88
N LYS A 184 11.33 -14.00 11.61
CA LYS A 184 11.15 -15.33 11.04
C LYS A 184 9.76 -15.47 10.41
N VAL A 185 9.55 -14.78 9.30
CA VAL A 185 8.32 -14.86 8.48
C VAL A 185 8.70 -14.93 7.00
N GLN A 186 7.80 -15.48 6.19
CA GLN A 186 7.99 -15.55 4.74
C GLN A 186 7.90 -14.15 4.11
N GLY A 187 8.81 -13.84 3.19
CA GLY A 187 8.80 -12.59 2.46
C GLY A 187 7.58 -12.42 1.56
N GLN A 188 7.25 -13.47 0.81
CA GLN A 188 6.05 -13.50 -0.01
C GLN A 188 5.24 -14.77 0.29
N HIS A 189 3.95 -14.64 0.59
CA HIS A 189 3.07 -15.79 0.77
C HIS A 189 1.59 -15.43 0.58
N ILE A 190 0.75 -16.44 0.47
CA ILE A 190 -0.68 -16.31 0.27
C ILE A 190 -1.40 -16.85 1.49
N VAL A 191 -2.38 -16.09 2.00
CA VAL A 191 -3.18 -16.47 3.15
C VAL A 191 -4.67 -16.28 2.89
N THR A 192 -5.50 -16.87 3.75
CA THR A 192 -6.94 -16.60 3.76
C THR A 192 -7.24 -15.21 4.33
N PRO A 193 -8.37 -14.58 3.98
CA PRO A 193 -8.67 -13.19 4.39
C PRO A 193 -8.81 -12.96 5.90
N ASP A 194 -9.04 -14.01 6.68
CA ASP A 194 -9.18 -13.99 8.13
C ASP A 194 -7.84 -13.92 8.90
N ARG A 195 -6.69 -14.08 8.20
CA ARG A 195 -5.35 -14.03 8.78
C ARG A 195 -4.93 -12.59 9.07
N SER A 196 -5.43 -12.03 10.16
CA SER A 196 -5.05 -10.70 10.64
C SER A 196 -3.68 -10.66 11.33
N ASP A 197 -3.13 -11.81 11.69
CA ASP A 197 -1.81 -11.93 12.30
C ASP A 197 -0.65 -11.47 11.38
N VAL A 198 -0.85 -11.47 10.07
CA VAL A 198 0.18 -11.01 9.11
C VAL A 198 0.58 -9.55 9.25
N ILE A 199 -0.27 -8.71 9.84
CA ILE A 199 0.04 -7.29 10.10
C ILE A 199 0.57 -7.05 11.53
N LEU A 200 0.67 -8.08 12.36
CA LEU A 200 1.20 -7.97 13.72
C LEU A 200 2.74 -7.88 13.71
N PRO A 201 3.35 -7.24 14.72
CA PRO A 201 4.80 -7.21 14.86
C PRO A 201 5.35 -8.61 15.17
N VAL A 202 6.58 -8.88 14.69
CA VAL A 202 7.31 -10.10 14.98
C VAL A 202 8.66 -9.73 15.61
N GLY A 203 8.87 -10.09 16.86
CA GLY A 203 10.06 -9.71 17.63
C GLY A 203 10.16 -8.20 17.84
N GLY A 204 11.39 -7.69 17.90
CA GLY A 204 11.72 -6.27 17.96
C GLY A 204 12.05 -5.65 16.59
N ALA A 205 11.77 -6.35 15.50
CA ALA A 205 12.11 -5.91 14.15
C ALA A 205 11.30 -4.67 13.71
N GLN A 206 11.90 -3.88 12.83
CA GLN A 206 11.23 -2.78 12.13
C GLN A 206 10.73 -3.30 10.78
N MET A 207 9.49 -3.74 10.74
CA MET A 207 8.90 -4.43 9.59
C MET A 207 8.04 -3.51 8.73
N LEU A 208 7.89 -3.91 7.47
CA LEU A 208 6.89 -3.43 6.55
C LEU A 208 6.09 -4.61 6.01
N THR A 209 4.77 -4.44 5.93
CA THR A 209 3.88 -5.44 5.31
C THR A 209 2.98 -4.79 4.28
N TRP A 210 2.96 -5.34 3.07
CA TRP A 210 1.97 -4.99 2.05
C TRP A 210 0.99 -6.13 1.85
N THR A 211 -0.29 -5.80 1.77
CA THR A 211 -1.38 -6.77 1.57
C THR A 211 -2.25 -6.39 0.38
N THR A 212 -2.62 -7.38 -0.41
CA THR A 212 -3.56 -7.19 -1.52
C THR A 212 -4.42 -8.43 -1.74
N CYS A 213 -5.45 -8.32 -2.55
CA CYS A 213 -6.30 -9.44 -2.93
C CYS A 213 -5.56 -10.47 -3.80
N HIS A 214 -5.93 -11.76 -3.70
CA HIS A 214 -5.38 -12.85 -4.49
C HIS A 214 -6.42 -13.98 -4.67
N PRO A 215 -6.44 -14.71 -5.81
CA PRO A 215 -5.87 -14.28 -7.09
C PRO A 215 -6.57 -13.03 -7.63
N GLN A 216 -5.97 -12.38 -8.63
CA GLN A 216 -6.57 -11.23 -9.29
C GLN A 216 -7.96 -11.58 -9.83
N TRP A 217 -8.96 -10.74 -9.62
CA TRP A 217 -10.38 -10.86 -10.00
C TRP A 217 -11.21 -11.87 -9.19
N ASP A 218 -10.59 -12.83 -8.48
CA ASP A 218 -11.31 -13.79 -7.63
C ASP A 218 -11.34 -13.36 -6.15
N ASN A 219 -10.22 -12.78 -5.67
CA ASN A 219 -10.13 -12.13 -4.35
C ASN A 219 -10.40 -13.04 -3.14
N THR A 220 -10.30 -14.37 -3.31
CA THR A 220 -10.56 -15.37 -2.27
C THR A 220 -9.49 -15.43 -1.19
N HIS A 221 -8.28 -14.95 -1.50
CA HIS A 221 -7.13 -14.94 -0.61
C HIS A 221 -6.51 -13.54 -0.53
N ARG A 222 -5.40 -13.44 0.20
CA ARG A 222 -4.55 -12.26 0.27
C ARG A 222 -3.13 -12.63 -0.07
N LEU A 223 -2.50 -11.83 -0.94
CA LEU A 223 -1.06 -11.87 -1.16
C LEU A 223 -0.41 -10.92 -0.17
N ILE A 224 0.61 -11.41 0.50
CA ILE A 224 1.35 -10.72 1.55
C ILE A 224 2.80 -10.57 1.11
N ILE A 225 3.34 -9.38 1.29
CA ILE A 225 4.77 -9.08 1.15
C ILE A 225 5.27 -8.56 2.50
N HIS A 226 6.25 -9.24 3.09
CA HIS A 226 6.95 -8.79 4.27
C HIS A 226 8.35 -8.29 3.92
N ALA A 227 8.74 -7.20 4.53
CA ALA A 227 10.07 -6.61 4.39
C ALA A 227 10.59 -6.13 5.76
N VAL A 228 11.90 -5.96 5.87
CA VAL A 228 12.55 -5.43 7.06
C VAL A 228 13.33 -4.16 6.70
N LEU A 229 13.38 -3.21 7.63
CA LEU A 229 14.11 -1.96 7.46
C LEU A 229 15.61 -2.24 7.37
N ALA A 230 16.23 -1.82 6.26
CA ALA A 230 17.66 -1.97 6.02
C ALA A 230 18.42 -0.66 6.23
N GLN A 231 17.79 0.49 5.89
CA GLN A 231 18.44 1.78 5.99
C GLN A 231 17.38 2.89 6.21
N THR A 232 17.78 3.91 6.96
CA THR A 232 17.00 5.16 7.10
C THR A 232 17.84 6.31 6.58
N GLU A 233 17.29 7.10 5.67
CA GLU A 233 17.86 8.34 5.17
C GLU A 233 17.04 9.51 5.72
N MET A 234 17.63 10.24 6.68
CA MET A 234 16.98 11.42 7.26
C MET A 234 16.98 12.57 6.26
N LYS A 235 15.84 13.23 6.11
CA LYS A 235 15.75 14.44 5.31
C LYS A 235 16.28 15.64 6.11
N GLU A 236 16.94 16.55 5.43
CA GLU A 236 17.32 17.81 6.05
C GLU A 236 16.04 18.60 6.39
N ALA A 237 16.00 19.17 7.58
CA ALA A 237 14.90 20.05 7.98
C ALA A 237 14.92 21.29 7.08
N ALA A 238 13.82 21.55 6.36
CA ALA A 238 13.66 22.69 5.48
C ALA A 238 13.55 24.02 6.25
#